data_b5a4cf17626cb761d835284e3fc75250
#
_entry.id   b5a4cf17626cb761d835284e3fc75250
#
_cell.length_a   1.000
_cell.length_b   1.000
_cell.length_c   1.000
_cell.angle_alpha   90.00
_cell.angle_beta   90.00
_cell.angle_gamma   90.00
#
_symmetry.space_group_name_H-M   'P 1'
#
loop_
_entity.id
_entity.type
_entity.pdbx_description
1 polymer ?
#
loop_
_entity_poly.entity_id
_entity_poly.type
_entity_poly.pdbx_seq_one_letter_code
_entity_poly.pdbx_strand_id
1 'polypeptide(L)'
;MVQMTSFCRQALKKAQDIQDADRSHIVVGLRQLFDYSTFSNIVAEFQHEYPNACVDVVPQDNRRPLEQLRSGQIDIGFFYGSEHNKDRDIAFTPLFALGYHVLMNPNSPLAERRALHLADLKGQSVVSSGSFDSFLSACQGPSLEQLAQVGVDCSKVSPSFEGALIMIQMGTAMSIVPCLANAVIPGMVKIPLLDYPPVMVEIAAMRHAPRLEVQSFIEIAKRRYGRYAHNSSLSSPQL
;
A
#
# COMPACT_ATOMS: atom_id res chain seq x y z
N MET A 1 28.99 16.04 -6.95
CA MET A 1 29.21 15.26 -5.71
C MET A 1 28.17 14.19 -5.45
N VAL A 2 26.89 14.38 -5.80
CA VAL A 2 25.79 13.39 -5.59
C VAL A 2 25.91 12.14 -6.48
N GLN A 3 26.43 12.23 -7.69
CA GLN A 3 26.59 11.07 -8.61
C GLN A 3 27.68 10.09 -8.17
N MET A 4 28.75 10.56 -7.54
CA MET A 4 29.88 9.72 -7.09
C MET A 4 29.49 8.85 -5.88
N THR A 5 28.63 9.35 -4.99
CA THR A 5 28.08 8.56 -3.88
C THR A 5 27.12 7.46 -4.33
N SER A 6 26.38 7.68 -5.42
CA SER A 6 25.51 6.66 -6.02
C SER A 6 26.34 5.52 -6.64
N PHE A 7 27.40 5.85 -7.36
CA PHE A 7 28.29 4.88 -8.00
C PHE A 7 29.06 4.03 -6.97
N CYS A 8 29.56 4.66 -5.90
CA CYS A 8 30.21 3.94 -4.80
C CYS A 8 29.25 3.00 -4.05
N ARG A 9 28.00 3.40 -3.84
CA ARG A 9 26.99 2.52 -3.24
C ARG A 9 26.64 1.33 -4.14
N GLN A 10 26.53 1.54 -5.45
CA GLN A 10 26.31 0.44 -6.40
C GLN A 10 27.50 -0.52 -6.48
N ALA A 11 28.72 0.01 -6.43
CA ALA A 11 29.93 -0.81 -6.44
C ALA A 11 30.08 -1.61 -5.13
N LEU A 12 29.78 -1.01 -3.97
CA LEU A 12 29.75 -1.70 -2.68
C LEU A 12 28.66 -2.75 -2.63
N LYS A 13 27.46 -2.46 -3.15
CA LYS A 13 26.39 -3.45 -3.25
C LYS A 13 26.77 -4.63 -4.16
N LYS A 14 27.36 -4.36 -5.32
CA LYS A 14 27.88 -5.43 -6.19
C LYS A 14 28.99 -6.26 -5.55
N ALA A 15 29.85 -5.64 -4.76
CA ALA A 15 30.91 -6.36 -4.04
C ALA A 15 30.32 -7.22 -2.91
N GLN A 16 29.30 -6.75 -2.22
CA GLN A 16 28.54 -7.53 -1.24
C GLN A 16 27.75 -8.65 -1.89
N ASP A 17 27.09 -8.40 -3.05
CA ASP A 17 26.37 -9.42 -3.84
C ASP A 17 27.30 -10.55 -4.32
N ILE A 18 28.59 -10.25 -4.55
CA ILE A 18 29.62 -11.26 -4.91
C ILE A 18 30.09 -12.06 -3.69
N GLN A 19 30.12 -11.46 -2.50
CA GLN A 19 30.45 -12.13 -1.24
C GLN A 19 29.30 -12.96 -0.69
N ASP A 20 28.06 -12.57 -0.98
CA ASP A 20 26.82 -13.27 -0.65
C ASP A 20 26.34 -14.21 -1.80
N ALA A 21 27.22 -14.58 -2.73
CA ALA A 21 26.90 -15.41 -3.91
C ALA A 21 26.26 -16.77 -3.60
N ASP A 22 26.24 -17.17 -2.33
CA ASP A 22 25.51 -18.35 -1.81
C ASP A 22 24.14 -17.99 -1.19
N ARG A 23 23.77 -16.70 -1.10
CA ARG A 23 22.49 -16.26 -0.54
C ARG A 23 21.72 -15.45 -1.57
N SER A 24 20.60 -15.98 -2.02
CA SER A 24 19.63 -15.19 -2.81
C SER A 24 19.09 -14.06 -1.96
N HIS A 25 19.26 -12.83 -2.43
CA HIS A 25 18.81 -11.63 -1.74
C HIS A 25 17.71 -10.95 -2.56
N ILE A 26 16.53 -10.72 -1.96
CA ILE A 26 15.40 -10.03 -2.57
C ILE A 26 15.09 -8.78 -1.78
N VAL A 27 15.01 -7.65 -2.48
CA VAL A 27 14.59 -6.36 -1.90
C VAL A 27 13.15 -6.07 -2.30
N VAL A 28 12.26 -6.01 -1.31
CA VAL A 28 10.84 -5.73 -1.51
C VAL A 28 10.53 -4.31 -1.08
N GLY A 29 10.11 -3.48 -2.02
CA GLY A 29 9.58 -2.16 -1.76
C GLY A 29 8.15 -2.27 -1.23
N LEU A 30 7.93 -1.85 0.01
CA LEU A 30 6.62 -1.90 0.65
C LEU A 30 6.09 -0.49 0.87
N ARG A 31 4.87 -0.25 0.39
CA ARG A 31 4.09 0.94 0.75
C ARG A 31 3.39 0.69 2.09
N GLN A 32 2.75 1.72 2.61
CA GLN A 32 1.92 1.57 3.81
C GLN A 32 0.80 0.58 3.53
N LEU A 33 0.99 -0.65 3.98
CA LEU A 33 -0.02 -1.72 3.95
C LEU A 33 -0.56 -1.89 5.36
N PHE A 34 -1.89 -1.96 5.48
CA PHE A 34 -2.52 -2.26 6.76
C PHE A 34 -2.55 -3.76 7.08
N ASP A 35 -2.09 -4.61 6.16
CA ASP A 35 -2.05 -6.06 6.34
C ASP A 35 -0.62 -6.60 6.41
N TYR A 36 0.09 -6.22 7.45
CA TYR A 36 1.44 -6.74 7.71
C TYR A 36 1.43 -8.25 8.03
N SER A 37 0.31 -8.78 8.54
CA SER A 37 0.18 -10.19 8.87
C SER A 37 0.27 -11.09 7.64
N THR A 38 -0.48 -10.78 6.58
CA THR A 38 -0.40 -11.56 5.34
C THR A 38 0.96 -11.42 4.69
N PHE A 39 1.54 -10.21 4.69
CA PHE A 39 2.87 -9.99 4.14
C PHE A 39 3.93 -10.81 4.90
N SER A 40 3.90 -10.82 6.23
CA SER A 40 4.80 -11.63 7.05
C SER A 40 4.67 -13.13 6.73
N ASN A 41 3.44 -13.62 6.50
CA ASN A 41 3.20 -15.01 6.12
C ASN A 41 3.76 -15.32 4.72
N ILE A 42 3.72 -14.37 3.78
CA ILE A 42 4.34 -14.52 2.46
C ILE A 42 5.85 -14.66 2.60
N VAL A 43 6.47 -13.79 3.39
CA VAL A 43 7.92 -13.84 3.65
C VAL A 43 8.32 -15.16 4.31
N ALA A 44 7.56 -15.60 5.34
CA ALA A 44 7.83 -16.86 6.03
C ALA A 44 7.72 -18.08 5.10
N GLU A 45 6.69 -18.12 4.23
CA GLU A 45 6.52 -19.20 3.26
C GLU A 45 7.65 -19.18 2.21
N PHE A 46 8.02 -18.00 1.73
CA PHE A 46 9.14 -17.85 0.82
C PHE A 46 10.45 -18.33 1.44
N GLN A 47 10.76 -17.94 2.68
CA GLN A 47 11.95 -18.38 3.38
C GLN A 47 11.96 -19.90 3.68
N HIS A 48 10.79 -20.52 3.81
CA HIS A 48 10.69 -21.97 3.92
C HIS A 48 11.05 -22.67 2.58
N GLU A 49 10.63 -22.12 1.44
CA GLU A 49 10.99 -22.64 0.11
C GLU A 49 12.46 -22.34 -0.26
N TYR A 50 12.98 -21.20 0.21
CA TYR A 50 14.34 -20.72 -0.05
C TYR A 50 15.06 -20.41 1.28
N PRO A 51 15.53 -21.43 2.03
CA PRO A 51 16.11 -21.22 3.37
C PRO A 51 17.36 -20.33 3.40
N ASN A 52 18.08 -20.25 2.28
CA ASN A 52 19.26 -19.40 2.14
C ASN A 52 18.93 -18.01 1.58
N ALA A 53 17.66 -17.71 1.27
CA ALA A 53 17.26 -16.42 0.78
C ALA A 53 17.05 -15.42 1.91
N CYS A 54 17.49 -14.18 1.68
CA CYS A 54 17.21 -13.03 2.55
C CYS A 54 16.18 -12.13 1.87
N VAL A 55 15.19 -11.67 2.63
CA VAL A 55 14.19 -10.70 2.15
C VAL A 55 14.37 -9.41 2.93
N ASP A 56 14.84 -8.37 2.26
CA ASP A 56 14.87 -7.03 2.80
C ASP A 56 13.59 -6.28 2.43
N VAL A 57 12.99 -5.64 3.42
CA VAL A 57 11.82 -4.80 3.22
C VAL A 57 12.24 -3.34 3.36
N VAL A 58 12.03 -2.58 2.31
CA VAL A 58 12.40 -1.16 2.27
C VAL A 58 11.17 -0.29 1.96
N PRO A 59 11.14 0.96 2.44
CA PRO A 59 10.08 1.89 2.05
C PRO A 59 10.11 2.12 0.54
N GLN A 60 8.95 1.97 -0.11
CA GLN A 60 8.80 2.31 -1.52
C GLN A 60 8.60 3.82 -1.68
N ASP A 61 9.37 4.43 -2.58
CA ASP A 61 9.21 5.85 -2.89
C ASP A 61 7.87 6.09 -3.60
N ASN A 62 7.02 6.92 -3.01
CA ASN A 62 5.71 7.27 -3.56
C ASN A 62 5.81 8.20 -4.78
N ARG A 63 6.91 8.92 -4.95
CA ARG A 63 7.10 9.88 -6.05
C ARG A 63 7.64 9.22 -7.31
N ARG A 64 8.51 8.20 -7.14
CA ARG A 64 9.22 7.55 -8.24
C ARG A 64 9.29 6.03 -8.07
N PRO A 65 8.17 5.37 -7.86
CA PRO A 65 8.17 3.96 -7.51
C PRO A 65 8.73 3.06 -8.62
N LEU A 66 8.53 3.41 -9.89
CA LEU A 66 9.06 2.65 -11.02
C LEU A 66 10.57 2.81 -11.21
N GLU A 67 11.14 3.94 -10.81
CA GLU A 67 12.59 4.17 -10.87
C GLU A 67 13.35 3.24 -9.92
N GLN A 68 12.78 2.92 -8.77
CA GLN A 68 13.39 1.97 -7.83
C GLN A 68 13.50 0.57 -8.43
N LEU A 69 12.48 0.09 -9.16
CA LEU A 69 12.53 -1.17 -9.90
C LEU A 69 13.57 -1.12 -11.01
N ARG A 70 13.55 -0.07 -11.86
CA ARG A 70 14.48 0.07 -12.98
C ARG A 70 15.94 0.19 -12.55
N SER A 71 16.19 0.85 -11.42
CA SER A 71 17.55 0.99 -10.88
C SER A 71 18.02 -0.23 -10.10
N GLY A 72 17.15 -1.23 -9.88
CA GLY A 72 17.46 -2.39 -9.06
C GLY A 72 17.61 -2.07 -7.57
N GLN A 73 17.09 -0.94 -7.11
CA GLN A 73 17.00 -0.63 -5.68
C GLN A 73 15.99 -1.52 -4.97
N ILE A 74 14.95 -1.93 -5.68
CA ILE A 74 14.00 -2.97 -5.28
C ILE A 74 13.86 -3.98 -6.40
N ASP A 75 13.65 -5.24 -6.07
CA ASP A 75 13.37 -6.32 -7.01
C ASP A 75 11.87 -6.46 -7.24
N ILE A 76 11.10 -6.17 -6.20
CA ILE A 76 9.64 -6.28 -6.16
C ILE A 76 9.05 -5.03 -5.52
N GLY A 77 7.96 -4.50 -6.08
CA GLY A 77 7.22 -3.39 -5.50
C GLY A 77 5.72 -3.64 -5.51
N PHE A 78 5.00 -2.97 -4.59
CA PHE A 78 3.54 -2.97 -4.55
C PHE A 78 2.99 -1.66 -5.10
N PHE A 79 2.03 -1.74 -6.00
CA PHE A 79 1.44 -0.62 -6.73
C PHE A 79 -0.08 -0.61 -6.56
N TYR A 80 -0.66 0.57 -6.75
CA TYR A 80 -2.09 0.76 -6.63
C TYR A 80 -2.64 1.38 -7.91
N GLY A 81 -3.74 0.82 -8.42
CA GLY A 81 -4.38 1.31 -9.62
C GLY A 81 -3.67 0.94 -10.93
N SER A 82 -4.35 1.16 -12.03
CA SER A 82 -3.92 0.72 -13.37
C SER A 82 -3.03 1.73 -14.12
N GLU A 83 -2.64 2.86 -13.50
CA GLU A 83 -1.91 3.92 -14.21
C GLU A 83 -0.52 3.48 -14.68
N HIS A 84 0.05 2.45 -14.08
CA HIS A 84 1.40 1.97 -14.36
C HIS A 84 1.46 0.87 -15.42
N ASN A 85 0.32 0.33 -15.86
CA ASN A 85 0.25 -0.79 -16.83
C ASN A 85 0.79 -0.49 -18.23
N LYS A 86 1.26 0.73 -18.49
CA LYS A 86 1.84 1.14 -19.78
C LYS A 86 3.35 0.90 -19.87
N ASP A 87 3.99 0.51 -18.79
CA ASP A 87 5.43 0.25 -18.80
C ASP A 87 5.73 -1.11 -19.44
N ARG A 88 6.55 -1.11 -20.50
CA ARG A 88 6.87 -2.33 -21.24
C ARG A 88 7.91 -3.21 -20.56
N ASP A 89 8.72 -2.62 -19.69
CA ASP A 89 9.84 -3.30 -19.03
C ASP A 89 9.45 -3.88 -17.68
N ILE A 90 8.30 -3.50 -17.14
CA ILE A 90 7.79 -3.94 -15.84
C ILE A 90 6.58 -4.85 -16.04
N ALA A 91 6.55 -5.96 -15.33
CA ALA A 91 5.43 -6.88 -15.26
C ALA A 91 4.61 -6.57 -14.01
N PHE A 92 3.34 -6.23 -14.21
CA PHE A 92 2.37 -6.02 -13.12
C PHE A 92 1.47 -7.25 -13.01
N THR A 93 1.29 -7.71 -11.79
CA THR A 93 0.45 -8.87 -11.45
C THR A 93 -0.59 -8.43 -10.43
N PRO A 94 -1.89 -8.44 -10.76
CA PRO A 94 -2.95 -8.07 -9.83
C PRO A 94 -3.01 -9.08 -8.67
N LEU A 95 -3.21 -8.58 -7.44
CA LEU A 95 -3.29 -9.37 -6.22
C LEU A 95 -4.69 -9.34 -5.60
N PHE A 96 -5.16 -8.15 -5.23
CA PHE A 96 -6.45 -7.95 -4.54
C PHE A 96 -6.93 -6.51 -4.68
N ALA A 97 -8.19 -6.28 -4.33
CA ALA A 97 -8.78 -4.95 -4.33
C ALA A 97 -8.97 -4.41 -2.91
N LEU A 98 -8.75 -3.11 -2.74
CA LEU A 98 -8.99 -2.36 -1.51
C LEU A 98 -10.22 -1.48 -1.67
N GLY A 99 -11.21 -1.64 -0.79
CA GLY A 99 -12.31 -0.68 -0.68
C GLY A 99 -11.90 0.56 0.08
N TYR A 100 -12.53 1.69 -0.25
CA TYR A 100 -12.35 2.91 0.53
C TYR A 100 -13.12 2.84 1.85
N HIS A 101 -12.50 3.32 2.92
CA HIS A 101 -13.10 3.39 4.24
C HIS A 101 -12.78 4.74 4.88
N VAL A 102 -13.69 5.20 5.70
CA VAL A 102 -13.46 6.34 6.59
C VAL A 102 -12.98 5.79 7.94
N LEU A 103 -11.76 6.16 8.33
CA LEU A 103 -11.21 5.88 9.64
C LEU A 103 -11.61 6.97 10.61
N MET A 104 -12.10 6.60 11.79
CA MET A 104 -12.54 7.53 12.80
C MET A 104 -12.41 6.97 14.21
N ASN A 105 -12.49 7.86 15.18
CA ASN A 105 -12.61 7.50 16.60
C ASN A 105 -13.92 6.72 16.82
N PRO A 106 -13.93 5.67 17.67
CA PRO A 106 -15.16 4.91 17.98
C PRO A 106 -16.31 5.76 18.55
N ASN A 107 -16.03 6.91 19.17
CA ASN A 107 -17.02 7.81 19.71
C ASN A 107 -17.60 8.79 18.67
N SER A 108 -17.20 8.69 17.40
CA SER A 108 -17.75 9.49 16.31
C SER A 108 -19.24 9.17 16.10
N PRO A 109 -20.11 10.15 15.86
CA PRO A 109 -21.52 9.91 15.52
C PRO A 109 -21.70 9.04 14.27
N LEU A 110 -20.71 8.98 13.40
CA LEU A 110 -20.73 8.18 12.18
C LEU A 110 -20.24 6.73 12.41
N ALA A 111 -19.68 6.42 13.57
CA ALA A 111 -19.07 5.12 13.86
C ALA A 111 -20.07 3.95 13.86
N GLU A 112 -21.36 4.22 14.09
CA GLU A 112 -22.43 3.21 14.09
C GLU A 112 -23.05 2.97 12.72
N ARG A 113 -22.65 3.74 11.70
CA ARG A 113 -23.14 3.57 10.34
C ARG A 113 -22.58 2.30 9.71
N ARG A 114 -23.38 1.64 8.89
CA ARG A 114 -22.93 0.44 8.13
C ARG A 114 -22.09 0.81 6.91
N ALA A 115 -22.36 1.96 6.32
CA ALA A 115 -21.68 2.52 5.17
C ALA A 115 -21.85 4.04 5.16
N LEU A 116 -20.99 4.73 4.43
CA LEU A 116 -21.01 6.19 4.28
C LEU A 116 -20.92 6.54 2.80
N HIS A 117 -21.54 7.67 2.47
CA HIS A 117 -21.33 8.44 1.27
C HIS A 117 -20.49 9.67 1.56
N LEU A 118 -19.85 10.23 0.55
CA LEU A 118 -19.04 11.44 0.71
C LEU A 118 -19.84 12.59 1.33
N ALA A 119 -21.12 12.69 0.97
CA ALA A 119 -22.05 13.70 1.51
C ALA A 119 -22.29 13.57 3.03
N ASP A 120 -22.15 12.37 3.59
CA ASP A 120 -22.32 12.14 5.04
C ASP A 120 -21.17 12.77 5.86
N LEU A 121 -20.05 13.09 5.20
CA LEU A 121 -18.89 13.71 5.83
C LEU A 121 -18.99 15.24 5.93
N LYS A 122 -20.09 15.83 5.49
CA LYS A 122 -20.30 17.29 5.58
C LYS A 122 -20.12 17.79 7.01
N GLY A 123 -19.31 18.84 7.18
CA GLY A 123 -19.00 19.42 8.49
C GLY A 123 -18.00 18.62 9.32
N GLN A 124 -17.50 17.49 8.84
CA GLN A 124 -16.43 16.74 9.48
C GLN A 124 -15.05 17.30 9.07
N SER A 125 -14.05 17.10 9.93
CA SER A 125 -12.65 17.39 9.57
C SER A 125 -11.96 16.11 9.10
N VAL A 126 -11.33 16.20 7.94
CA VAL A 126 -10.47 15.13 7.41
C VAL A 126 -9.00 15.56 7.49
N VAL A 127 -8.17 14.71 8.11
CA VAL A 127 -6.72 14.95 8.14
C VAL A 127 -6.07 14.34 6.92
N SER A 128 -5.21 15.13 6.28
CA SER A 128 -4.31 14.68 5.23
C SER A 128 -2.87 14.56 5.76
N SER A 129 -2.07 13.72 5.12
CA SER A 129 -0.61 13.74 5.26
C SER A 129 -0.02 13.82 3.86
N GLY A 130 1.05 14.60 3.66
CA GLY A 130 1.56 14.90 2.31
C GLY A 130 1.95 13.67 1.48
N SER A 131 2.32 12.56 2.12
CA SER A 131 2.51 11.25 1.47
C SER A 131 1.18 10.57 1.17
N PHE A 132 0.14 10.86 1.94
CA PHE A 132 -1.17 10.24 1.85
C PHE A 132 -2.02 10.86 0.73
N ASP A 133 -1.94 12.17 0.52
CA ASP A 133 -2.64 12.85 -0.58
C ASP A 133 -2.13 12.36 -1.94
N SER A 134 -0.81 12.19 -2.06
CA SER A 134 -0.20 11.57 -3.25
C SER A 134 -0.65 10.12 -3.42
N PHE A 135 -0.86 9.39 -2.33
CA PHE A 135 -1.36 8.03 -2.34
C PHE A 135 -2.83 7.97 -2.76
N LEU A 136 -3.72 8.80 -2.17
CA LEU A 136 -5.13 8.87 -2.56
C LEU A 136 -5.30 9.25 -4.02
N SER A 137 -4.51 10.21 -4.50
CA SER A 137 -4.52 10.60 -5.91
C SER A 137 -4.12 9.45 -6.84
N ALA A 138 -3.05 8.72 -6.49
CA ALA A 138 -2.62 7.54 -7.25
C ALA A 138 -3.66 6.40 -7.23
N CYS A 139 -4.47 6.34 -6.18
CA CYS A 139 -5.55 5.35 -6.05
C CYS A 139 -6.88 5.81 -6.66
N GLN A 140 -6.96 7.01 -7.26
CA GLN A 140 -8.21 7.60 -7.77
C GLN A 140 -9.27 7.79 -6.66
N GLY A 141 -8.84 8.07 -5.44
CA GLY A 141 -9.69 8.39 -4.31
C GLY A 141 -10.20 9.84 -4.35
N PRO A 142 -10.96 10.25 -3.32
CA PRO A 142 -11.47 11.61 -3.26
C PRO A 142 -10.34 12.64 -3.22
N SER A 143 -10.43 13.63 -4.11
CA SER A 143 -9.53 14.77 -4.05
C SER A 143 -9.92 15.73 -2.92
N LEU A 144 -8.98 16.55 -2.46
CA LEU A 144 -9.27 17.60 -1.47
C LEU A 144 -10.34 18.56 -1.99
N GLU A 145 -10.37 18.84 -3.29
CA GLU A 145 -11.38 19.68 -3.91
C GLU A 145 -12.79 19.05 -3.82
N GLN A 146 -12.92 17.77 -4.13
CA GLN A 146 -14.19 17.03 -3.99
C GLN A 146 -14.68 17.02 -2.53
N LEU A 147 -13.77 16.81 -1.58
CA LEU A 147 -14.08 16.87 -0.15
C LEU A 147 -14.57 18.27 0.24
N ALA A 148 -13.88 19.32 -0.18
CA ALA A 148 -14.27 20.70 0.10
C ALA A 148 -15.63 21.06 -0.52
N GLN A 149 -15.93 20.59 -1.73
CA GLN A 149 -17.23 20.82 -2.40
C GLN A 149 -18.42 20.25 -1.62
N VAL A 150 -18.24 19.15 -0.90
CA VAL A 150 -19.29 18.58 -0.04
C VAL A 150 -19.27 19.15 1.39
N GLY A 151 -18.41 20.12 1.66
CA GLY A 151 -18.34 20.83 2.95
C GLY A 151 -17.53 20.11 4.02
N VAL A 152 -16.54 19.30 3.63
CA VAL A 152 -15.55 18.70 4.53
C VAL A 152 -14.44 19.72 4.82
N ASP A 153 -14.04 19.82 6.09
CA ASP A 153 -12.89 20.61 6.48
C ASP A 153 -11.60 19.83 6.24
N CYS A 154 -10.82 20.24 5.25
CA CYS A 154 -9.54 19.67 4.88
C CYS A 154 -8.34 20.49 5.38
N SER A 155 -8.54 21.40 6.34
CA SER A 155 -7.47 22.27 6.85
C SER A 155 -6.44 21.53 7.71
N LYS A 156 -6.77 20.35 8.21
CA LYS A 156 -5.89 19.57 9.08
C LYS A 156 -4.89 18.78 8.27
N VAL A 157 -3.61 19.07 8.51
CA VAL A 157 -2.49 18.41 7.85
C VAL A 157 -1.56 17.84 8.91
N SER A 158 -1.14 16.59 8.74
CA SER A 158 -0.11 15.98 9.56
C SER A 158 1.18 15.78 8.74
N PRO A 159 2.36 16.04 9.31
CA PRO A 159 3.63 15.79 8.61
C PRO A 159 3.91 14.29 8.42
N SER A 160 3.25 13.41 9.17
CA SER A 160 3.42 11.97 9.11
C SER A 160 2.10 11.22 9.20
N PHE A 161 2.11 9.97 8.76
CA PHE A 161 0.98 9.07 8.88
C PHE A 161 0.63 8.77 10.36
N GLU A 162 1.65 8.57 11.19
CA GLU A 162 1.48 8.33 12.64
C GLU A 162 0.81 9.52 13.32
N GLY A 163 1.21 10.73 12.96
CA GLY A 163 0.56 11.96 13.46
C GLY A 163 -0.91 12.03 13.05
N ALA A 164 -1.24 11.65 11.81
CA ALA A 164 -2.63 11.57 11.37
C ALA A 164 -3.42 10.52 12.18
N LEU A 165 -2.85 9.33 12.43
CA LEU A 165 -3.49 8.30 13.26
C LEU A 165 -3.78 8.81 14.67
N ILE A 166 -2.85 9.55 15.30
CA ILE A 166 -3.06 10.15 16.61
C ILE A 166 -4.24 11.14 16.58
N MET A 167 -4.32 12.00 15.57
CA MET A 167 -5.43 12.94 15.42
C MET A 167 -6.78 12.23 15.28
N ILE A 168 -6.81 11.10 14.56
CA ILE A 168 -8.02 10.28 14.41
C ILE A 168 -8.39 9.64 15.76
N GLN A 169 -7.44 9.06 16.48
CA GLN A 169 -7.67 8.46 17.80
C GLN A 169 -8.17 9.48 18.81
N MET A 170 -7.67 10.71 18.76
CA MET A 170 -8.15 11.82 19.60
C MET A 170 -9.57 12.29 19.21
N GLY A 171 -10.13 11.82 18.11
CA GLY A 171 -11.44 12.26 17.62
C GLY A 171 -11.45 13.67 17.04
N THR A 172 -10.27 14.26 16.76
CA THR A 172 -10.16 15.61 16.21
C THR A 172 -10.29 15.65 14.69
N ALA A 173 -10.12 14.51 14.03
CA ALA A 173 -10.26 14.36 12.57
C ALA A 173 -10.64 12.92 12.21
N MET A 174 -10.98 12.73 10.94
CA MET A 174 -11.14 11.44 10.26
C MET A 174 -10.10 11.32 9.15
N SER A 175 -9.95 10.14 8.55
CA SER A 175 -9.18 9.97 7.31
C SER A 175 -9.89 9.01 6.37
N ILE A 176 -9.71 9.18 5.07
CA ILE A 176 -10.25 8.28 4.05
C ILE A 176 -9.09 7.45 3.52
N VAL A 177 -9.18 6.13 3.68
CA VAL A 177 -8.09 5.22 3.31
C VAL A 177 -8.61 4.03 2.50
N PRO A 178 -7.91 3.61 1.44
CA PRO A 178 -8.15 2.30 0.87
C PRO A 178 -7.54 1.24 1.79
N CYS A 179 -8.33 0.29 2.23
CA CYS A 179 -7.85 -0.82 3.07
C CYS A 179 -8.69 -2.07 2.87
N LEU A 180 -8.17 -3.21 3.33
CA LEU A 180 -8.90 -4.47 3.33
C LEU A 180 -10.11 -4.39 4.27
N ALA A 181 -11.22 -5.00 3.85
CA ALA A 181 -12.46 -5.00 4.64
C ALA A 181 -12.28 -5.62 6.03
N ASN A 182 -11.38 -6.59 6.18
CA ASN A 182 -11.07 -7.28 7.44
C ASN A 182 -9.87 -6.68 8.20
N ALA A 183 -9.20 -5.62 7.67
CA ALA A 183 -8.09 -4.99 8.38
C ALA A 183 -8.57 -4.39 9.71
N VAL A 184 -7.85 -4.64 10.79
CA VAL A 184 -8.13 -4.07 12.12
C VAL A 184 -7.10 -3.00 12.40
N ILE A 185 -7.58 -1.79 12.72
CA ILE A 185 -6.73 -0.67 13.12
C ILE A 185 -7.00 -0.39 14.60
N PRO A 186 -6.05 -0.67 15.49
CA PRO A 186 -6.28 -0.55 16.93
C PRO A 186 -6.75 0.86 17.33
N GLY A 187 -7.79 0.89 18.17
CA GLY A 187 -8.33 2.15 18.70
C GLY A 187 -9.15 2.99 17.71
N MET A 188 -9.47 2.44 16.55
CA MET A 188 -10.28 3.12 15.53
C MET A 188 -11.35 2.20 14.97
N VAL A 189 -12.40 2.80 14.43
CA VAL A 189 -13.38 2.12 13.58
C VAL A 189 -13.19 2.56 12.13
N LYS A 190 -13.54 1.70 11.21
CA LYS A 190 -13.55 1.98 9.77
C LYS A 190 -14.92 1.67 9.20
N ILE A 191 -15.46 2.61 8.46
CA ILE A 191 -16.76 2.49 7.82
C ILE A 191 -16.57 2.58 6.31
N PRO A 192 -17.12 1.64 5.52
CA PRO A 192 -17.02 1.67 4.06
C PRO A 192 -17.52 2.99 3.47
N LEU A 193 -16.78 3.56 2.52
CA LEU A 193 -17.18 4.71 1.71
C LEU A 193 -17.55 4.20 0.31
N LEU A 194 -18.81 4.39 -0.09
CA LEU A 194 -19.38 3.72 -1.26
C LEU A 194 -19.20 4.46 -2.59
N ASP A 195 -18.81 5.73 -2.57
CA ASP A 195 -18.76 6.58 -3.78
C ASP A 195 -17.60 6.26 -4.72
N TYR A 196 -16.65 5.45 -4.27
CA TYR A 196 -15.43 5.16 -5.02
C TYR A 196 -15.28 3.66 -5.27
N PRO A 197 -14.94 3.27 -6.51
CA PRO A 197 -14.67 1.87 -6.82
C PRO A 197 -13.43 1.38 -6.06
N PRO A 198 -13.37 0.10 -5.73
CA PRO A 198 -12.18 -0.47 -5.12
C PRO A 198 -10.94 -0.28 -5.98
N VAL A 199 -9.79 -0.02 -5.34
CA VAL A 199 -8.50 0.11 -6.01
C VAL A 199 -7.78 -1.23 -6.06
N MET A 200 -7.30 -1.62 -7.24
CA MET A 200 -6.51 -2.84 -7.40
C MET A 200 -5.09 -2.65 -6.83
N VAL A 201 -4.66 -3.59 -6.02
CA VAL A 201 -3.25 -3.72 -5.60
C VAL A 201 -2.57 -4.71 -6.53
N GLU A 202 -1.45 -4.30 -7.08
CA GLU A 202 -0.62 -5.09 -7.98
C GLU A 202 0.78 -5.26 -7.39
N ILE A 203 1.39 -6.42 -7.60
CA ILE A 203 2.80 -6.66 -7.37
C ILE A 203 3.54 -6.54 -8.70
N ALA A 204 4.69 -5.90 -8.70
CA ALA A 204 5.44 -5.67 -9.91
C ALA A 204 6.93 -5.97 -9.75
N ALA A 205 7.53 -6.45 -10.84
CA ALA A 205 8.95 -6.69 -10.99
C ALA A 205 9.39 -6.43 -12.43
N MET A 206 10.70 -6.36 -12.68
CA MET A 206 11.22 -6.24 -14.04
C MET A 206 10.81 -7.45 -14.89
N ARG A 207 10.34 -7.22 -16.11
CA ARG A 207 9.85 -8.26 -17.03
C ARG A 207 10.98 -9.15 -17.57
N HIS A 208 12.13 -8.53 -17.85
CA HIS A 208 13.25 -9.22 -18.49
C HIS A 208 14.12 -9.93 -17.46
N ALA A 209 14.17 -11.26 -17.59
CA ALA A 209 14.97 -12.17 -16.76
C ALA A 209 14.76 -12.02 -15.23
N PRO A 210 13.52 -12.11 -14.73
CA PRO A 210 13.32 -12.12 -13.29
C PRO A 210 13.98 -13.40 -12.72
N ARG A 211 14.72 -13.25 -11.62
CA ARG A 211 15.30 -14.38 -10.88
C ARG A 211 14.18 -15.34 -10.43
N LEU A 212 14.49 -16.62 -10.31
CA LEU A 212 13.50 -17.65 -9.89
C LEU A 212 12.88 -17.30 -8.55
N GLU A 213 13.67 -16.75 -7.62
CA GLU A 213 13.22 -16.33 -6.30
C GLU A 213 12.20 -15.19 -6.38
N VAL A 214 12.39 -14.21 -7.29
CA VAL A 214 11.44 -13.14 -7.54
C VAL A 214 10.12 -13.69 -8.06
N GLN A 215 10.19 -14.64 -8.99
CA GLN A 215 8.98 -15.29 -9.54
C GLN A 215 8.25 -16.09 -8.47
N SER A 216 8.98 -16.89 -7.66
CA SER A 216 8.39 -17.66 -6.57
C SER A 216 7.72 -16.75 -5.54
N PHE A 217 8.39 -15.66 -5.14
CA PHE A 217 7.79 -14.70 -4.21
C PHE A 217 6.46 -14.12 -4.74
N ILE A 218 6.41 -13.76 -6.03
CA ILE A 218 5.19 -13.25 -6.68
C ILE A 218 4.09 -14.32 -6.69
N GLU A 219 4.41 -15.57 -6.99
CA GLU A 219 3.41 -16.66 -6.99
C GLU A 219 2.89 -16.98 -5.58
N ILE A 220 3.75 -16.93 -4.55
CA ILE A 220 3.32 -17.04 -3.15
C ILE A 220 2.38 -15.88 -2.79
N ALA A 221 2.74 -14.66 -3.17
CA ALA A 221 1.91 -13.48 -2.93
C ALA A 221 0.53 -13.62 -3.60
N LYS A 222 0.47 -14.04 -4.86
CA LYS A 222 -0.79 -14.32 -5.59
C LYS A 222 -1.65 -15.34 -4.85
N ARG A 223 -1.05 -16.45 -4.44
CA ARG A 223 -1.76 -17.53 -3.74
C ARG A 223 -2.31 -17.07 -2.39
N ARG A 224 -1.53 -16.29 -1.64
CA ARG A 224 -1.92 -15.79 -0.32
C ARG A 224 -2.99 -14.72 -0.41
N TYR A 225 -2.82 -13.72 -1.26
CA TYR A 225 -3.79 -12.65 -1.44
C TYR A 225 -5.02 -13.09 -2.25
N GLY A 226 -4.90 -14.02 -3.17
CA GLY A 226 -6.03 -14.57 -3.92
C GLY A 226 -7.11 -15.23 -3.03
N ARG A 227 -6.72 -15.75 -1.87
CA ARG A 227 -7.68 -16.25 -0.86
C ARG A 227 -8.52 -15.12 -0.24
N TYR A 228 -8.01 -13.90 -0.20
CA TYR A 228 -8.77 -12.74 0.28
C TYR A 228 -9.81 -12.25 -0.72
N ALA A 229 -9.55 -12.36 -2.02
CA ALA A 229 -10.51 -11.99 -3.06
C ALA A 229 -11.78 -12.86 -3.00
N HIS A 230 -11.65 -14.14 -2.69
CA HIS A 230 -12.80 -15.04 -2.50
C HIS A 230 -13.59 -14.76 -1.21
N ASN A 231 -12.92 -14.38 -0.11
CA ASN A 231 -13.61 -14.10 1.14
C ASN A 231 -14.28 -12.72 1.17
N SER A 232 -13.79 -11.76 0.38
CA SER A 232 -14.39 -10.41 0.29
C SER A 232 -15.69 -10.40 -0.52
N SER A 233 -15.87 -11.33 -1.44
CA SER A 233 -17.12 -11.48 -2.21
C SER A 233 -18.27 -12.09 -1.40
N LEU A 234 -17.98 -12.70 -0.25
CA LEU A 234 -19.00 -13.29 0.65
C LEU A 234 -19.50 -12.31 1.71
N SER A 235 -18.92 -11.12 1.83
CA SER A 235 -19.31 -10.10 2.80
C SER A 235 -20.01 -8.88 2.17
N SER A 236 -20.43 -8.97 0.92
CA SER A 236 -21.37 -7.98 0.37
C SER A 236 -22.72 -8.18 1.07
N PRO A 237 -23.27 -7.18 1.77
CA PRO A 237 -24.64 -7.28 2.27
C PRO A 237 -25.54 -7.44 1.06
N GLN A 238 -26.26 -8.55 0.98
CA GLN A 238 -27.41 -8.64 0.09
C GLN A 238 -28.34 -7.49 0.43
N LEU A 239 -28.66 -6.68 -0.58
CA LEU A 239 -29.65 -5.59 -0.56
C LEU A 239 -30.99 -6.04 -0.05
#